data_6a45d1de01722d78bbf076f248a27ca8
#
_entry.id   6a45d1de01722d78bbf076f248a27ca8
#
_cell.length_a   1.000
_cell.length_b   1.000
_cell.length_c   1.000
_cell.angle_alpha   90.00
_cell.angle_beta   90.00
_cell.angle_gamma   90.00
#
_symmetry.space_group_name_H-M   'P 1'
#
loop_
_entity.id
_entity.type
_entity.pdbx_description
1 polymer ?
#
loop_
_entity_poly.entity_id
_entity_poly.type
_entity_poly.pdbx_seq_one_letter_code
_entity_poly.pdbx_strand_id
1 'polypeptide(L)'
;MNLKAFQQAGHWPTLLSAFLYFDVSFMVWVMLGPLSLYITRDLGLPVEEKFTLVAIPILSGALFRIILGSLSDQLGAKLTGVLAQVLVILSLAYVFVFGLSSKLEVELLGLALGLAGASFAVALPQASRWYPPHYQGIVMGIAGAGNMGVVLDSMIVPVLAEQFGWQAVFGFLLIPLLIVLVIYVALAKDAPGKRTPLTFAHYVAVLRDVDSWWFMFFYSITFGGFVGLGNALPLYFTHWYHVSGVAAGLMAAIVVFAGSMFRPLGGYMADRLGGIRVLQMLFIVVSLCYLAVSFMPEGPTAPAAQSAKVAGWGFLELPPVAWGAVAIFFVGTLALGMGNGSVFQLVPLRFRQEIGVVTGLVGCAGGVGGFFLAKTLGLSWEIQHGFALGFSVFALLPLLGLAGLIFVKRRWRTTWGAVSGARV
;
A
#
# COMPACT_ATOMS: atom_id res chain seq x y z
N MET A 1 -20.91 14.65 13.58
CA MET A 1 -20.00 14.20 14.67
C MET A 1 -19.59 15.41 15.49
N ASN A 2 -19.73 15.35 16.81
CA ASN A 2 -19.23 16.43 17.67
C ASN A 2 -17.70 16.25 17.84
N LEU A 3 -16.92 17.14 17.23
CA LEU A 3 -15.45 17.04 17.20
C LEU A 3 -14.84 17.09 18.62
N LYS A 4 -15.40 17.90 19.52
CA LYS A 4 -14.96 17.97 20.91
C LYS A 4 -15.18 16.65 21.65
N ALA A 5 -16.34 16.02 21.47
CA ALA A 5 -16.62 14.71 22.07
C ALA A 5 -15.68 13.62 21.53
N PHE A 6 -15.36 13.62 20.24
CA PHE A 6 -14.40 12.72 19.65
C PHE A 6 -12.98 12.89 20.23
N GLN A 7 -12.50 14.13 20.33
CA GLN A 7 -11.17 14.42 20.91
C GLN A 7 -11.06 14.03 22.39
N GLN A 8 -12.16 14.13 23.14
CA GLN A 8 -12.22 13.75 24.57
C GLN A 8 -12.39 12.23 24.78
N ALA A 9 -12.90 11.52 23.78
CA ALA A 9 -13.13 10.07 23.86
C ALA A 9 -11.86 9.22 23.85
N GLY A 10 -10.72 9.80 23.44
CA GLY A 10 -9.44 9.11 23.35
C GLY A 10 -8.24 10.06 23.37
N HIS A 11 -7.06 9.55 23.06
CA HIS A 11 -5.85 10.37 23.05
C HIS A 11 -5.57 10.89 21.63
N TRP A 12 -6.16 12.03 21.27
CA TRP A 12 -6.01 12.68 19.97
C TRP A 12 -4.55 12.86 19.50
N PRO A 13 -3.58 13.28 20.37
CA PRO A 13 -2.21 13.43 19.94
C PRO A 13 -1.55 12.12 19.47
N THR A 14 -1.92 10.99 20.09
CA THR A 14 -1.46 9.66 19.62
C THR A 14 -2.05 9.31 18.26
N LEU A 15 -3.33 9.58 18.03
CA LEU A 15 -3.97 9.34 16.74
C LEU A 15 -3.29 10.15 15.63
N LEU A 16 -3.03 11.45 15.87
CA LEU A 16 -2.35 12.31 14.91
C LEU A 16 -0.92 11.83 14.63
N SER A 17 -0.16 11.52 15.68
CA SER A 17 1.22 11.07 15.51
C SER A 17 1.31 9.70 14.85
N ALA A 18 0.37 8.80 15.10
CA ALA A 18 0.27 7.50 14.43
C ALA A 18 -0.06 7.66 12.93
N PHE A 19 -0.97 8.58 12.58
CA PHE A 19 -1.26 8.94 11.19
C PHE A 19 0.00 9.45 10.48
N LEU A 20 0.67 10.46 11.04
CA LEU A 20 1.89 11.04 10.45
C LEU A 20 3.01 10.01 10.33
N TYR A 21 3.20 9.18 11.36
CA TYR A 21 4.20 8.11 11.35
C TYR A 21 3.92 7.12 10.20
N PHE A 22 2.67 6.71 10.03
CA PHE A 22 2.30 5.80 8.95
C PHE A 22 2.43 6.46 7.58
N ASP A 23 1.99 7.72 7.43
CA ASP A 23 2.02 8.46 6.15
C ASP A 23 3.44 8.63 5.61
N VAL A 24 4.36 9.15 6.43
CA VAL A 24 5.75 9.34 6.02
C VAL A 24 6.49 8.00 5.84
N SER A 25 6.20 7.02 6.69
CA SER A 25 6.75 5.67 6.51
C SER A 25 6.26 5.03 5.21
N PHE A 26 4.98 5.22 4.87
CA PHE A 26 4.43 4.68 3.63
C PHE A 26 5.06 5.35 2.40
N MET A 27 5.25 6.67 2.43
CA MET A 27 5.96 7.43 1.39
C MET A 27 7.35 6.83 1.14
N VAL A 28 8.15 6.65 2.19
CA VAL A 28 9.50 6.09 2.08
C VAL A 28 9.49 4.62 1.65
N TRP A 29 8.50 3.85 2.05
CA TRP A 29 8.37 2.44 1.67
C TRP A 29 8.24 2.23 0.17
N VAL A 30 7.51 3.12 -0.52
CA VAL A 30 7.22 2.99 -1.96
C VAL A 30 8.17 3.80 -2.84
N MET A 31 9.11 4.56 -2.27
CA MET A 31 9.99 5.49 -2.98
C MET A 31 10.85 4.81 -4.08
N LEU A 32 11.16 3.52 -3.95
CA LEU A 32 11.87 2.79 -5.01
C LEU A 32 11.01 2.62 -6.28
N GLY A 33 9.68 2.76 -6.22
CA GLY A 33 8.83 2.78 -7.40
C GLY A 33 9.27 3.86 -8.39
N PRO A 34 9.07 5.14 -8.08
CA PRO A 34 9.50 6.23 -8.96
C PRO A 34 11.03 6.35 -9.09
N LEU A 35 11.84 6.03 -8.08
CA LEU A 35 13.31 6.10 -8.16
C LEU A 35 13.93 5.00 -9.01
N SER A 36 13.27 3.86 -9.17
CA SER A 36 13.81 2.75 -9.95
C SER A 36 14.19 3.13 -11.37
N LEU A 37 13.50 4.09 -11.98
CA LEU A 37 13.83 4.62 -13.31
C LEU A 37 15.23 5.24 -13.39
N TYR A 38 15.61 5.97 -12.35
CA TYR A 38 16.88 6.69 -12.27
C TYR A 38 18.01 5.77 -11.80
N ILE A 39 17.79 5.02 -10.74
CA ILE A 39 18.77 4.07 -10.18
C ILE A 39 19.18 3.02 -11.21
N THR A 40 18.22 2.40 -11.88
CA THR A 40 18.50 1.32 -12.82
C THR A 40 19.13 1.81 -14.12
N ARG A 41 18.86 3.05 -14.54
CA ARG A 41 19.56 3.69 -15.64
C ARG A 41 21.06 3.84 -15.32
N ASP A 42 21.38 4.33 -14.14
CA ASP A 42 22.76 4.54 -13.71
C ASP A 42 23.52 3.21 -13.48
N LEU A 43 22.81 2.17 -13.02
CA LEU A 43 23.36 0.82 -12.84
C LEU A 43 23.30 -0.05 -14.10
N GLY A 44 22.69 0.42 -15.20
CA GLY A 44 22.57 -0.33 -16.46
C GLY A 44 21.71 -1.58 -16.36
N LEU A 45 20.71 -1.62 -15.48
CA LEU A 45 19.87 -2.80 -15.26
C LEU A 45 18.75 -2.92 -16.29
N PRO A 46 18.41 -4.15 -16.75
CA PRO A 46 17.32 -4.40 -17.69
C PRO A 46 15.93 -4.13 -17.04
N VAL A 47 14.89 -4.02 -17.87
CA VAL A 47 13.55 -3.58 -17.45
C VAL A 47 12.92 -4.55 -16.45
N GLU A 48 13.04 -5.84 -16.66
CA GLU A 48 12.50 -6.90 -15.79
C GLU A 48 13.09 -6.83 -14.38
N GLU A 49 14.36 -6.47 -14.25
CA GLU A 49 15.01 -6.28 -12.95
C GLU A 49 14.49 -5.05 -12.21
N LYS A 50 14.08 -4.00 -12.93
CA LYS A 50 13.44 -2.81 -12.35
C LYS A 50 12.19 -3.19 -11.54
N PHE A 51 11.34 -4.05 -12.12
CA PHE A 51 10.17 -4.55 -11.43
C PHE A 51 10.52 -5.45 -10.22
N THR A 52 11.65 -6.16 -10.28
CA THR A 52 12.14 -6.92 -9.13
C THR A 52 12.56 -6.00 -7.98
N LEU A 53 13.31 -4.94 -8.28
CA LEU A 53 13.76 -3.98 -7.25
C LEU A 53 12.60 -3.30 -6.54
N VAL A 54 11.54 -2.93 -7.25
CA VAL A 54 10.36 -2.32 -6.61
C VAL A 54 9.50 -3.34 -5.85
N ALA A 55 9.61 -4.63 -6.16
CA ALA A 55 8.87 -5.69 -5.48
C ALA A 55 9.48 -6.05 -4.10
N ILE A 56 10.81 -5.95 -3.95
CA ILE A 56 11.51 -6.35 -2.71
C ILE A 56 11.03 -5.59 -1.48
N PRO A 57 10.90 -4.24 -1.47
CA PRO A 57 10.35 -3.51 -0.32
C PRO A 57 8.94 -3.96 0.04
N ILE A 58 8.13 -4.30 -0.97
CA ILE A 58 6.74 -4.74 -0.75
C ILE A 58 6.73 -6.07 0.01
N LEU A 59 7.55 -7.03 -0.43
CA LEU A 59 7.64 -8.35 0.23
C LEU A 59 8.23 -8.23 1.64
N SER A 60 9.33 -7.50 1.79
CA SER A 60 9.95 -7.31 3.10
C SER A 60 9.01 -6.59 4.08
N GLY A 61 8.29 -5.57 3.60
CA GLY A 61 7.27 -4.89 4.38
C GLY A 61 6.12 -5.81 4.81
N ALA A 62 5.71 -6.73 3.94
CA ALA A 62 4.73 -7.75 4.27
C ALA A 62 5.19 -8.63 5.45
N LEU A 63 6.41 -9.14 5.38
CA LEU A 63 6.97 -10.02 6.40
C LEU A 63 7.22 -9.26 7.72
N PHE A 64 7.77 -8.07 7.65
CA PHE A 64 8.02 -7.25 8.84
C PHE A 64 6.75 -6.82 9.58
N ARG A 65 5.56 -6.82 8.95
CA ARG A 65 4.28 -6.57 9.66
C ARG A 65 4.02 -7.59 10.76
N ILE A 66 4.37 -8.86 10.54
CA ILE A 66 4.23 -9.90 11.56
C ILE A 66 5.20 -9.63 12.72
N ILE A 67 6.45 -9.30 12.40
CA ILE A 67 7.51 -9.04 13.38
C ILE A 67 7.19 -7.77 14.19
N LEU A 68 6.95 -6.64 13.55
CA LEU A 68 6.66 -5.37 14.23
C LEU A 68 5.33 -5.41 14.98
N GLY A 69 4.32 -6.12 14.46
CA GLY A 69 3.08 -6.36 15.17
C GLY A 69 3.31 -7.09 16.50
N SER A 70 4.08 -8.17 16.47
CA SER A 70 4.45 -8.93 17.68
C SER A 70 5.29 -8.10 18.65
N LEU A 71 6.31 -7.37 18.16
CA LEU A 71 7.13 -6.48 18.98
C LEU A 71 6.31 -5.35 19.61
N SER A 72 5.33 -4.80 18.88
CA SER A 72 4.43 -3.77 19.39
C SER A 72 3.60 -4.24 20.57
N ASP A 73 3.22 -5.53 20.61
CA ASP A 73 2.51 -6.10 21.74
C ASP A 73 3.43 -6.42 22.94
N GLN A 74 4.70 -6.73 22.69
CA GLN A 74 5.68 -7.05 23.73
C GLN A 74 6.33 -5.80 24.32
N LEU A 75 6.92 -4.95 23.47
CA LEU A 75 7.70 -3.79 23.88
C LEU A 75 6.84 -2.52 23.99
N GLY A 76 5.67 -2.52 23.34
CA GLY A 76 4.81 -1.38 23.15
C GLY A 76 4.94 -0.74 21.77
N ALA A 77 3.83 -0.19 21.30
CA ALA A 77 3.74 0.38 19.97
C ALA A 77 4.70 1.58 19.79
N LYS A 78 4.79 2.46 20.80
CA LYS A 78 5.67 3.63 20.75
C LYS A 78 7.13 3.23 20.56
N LEU A 79 7.67 2.36 21.41
CA LEU A 79 9.08 1.95 21.33
C LEU A 79 9.36 1.22 20.02
N THR A 80 8.49 0.29 19.63
CA THR A 80 8.62 -0.46 18.38
C THR A 80 8.62 0.48 17.16
N GLY A 81 7.72 1.46 17.12
CA GLY A 81 7.66 2.44 16.04
C GLY A 81 8.91 3.32 15.98
N VAL A 82 9.41 3.79 17.13
CA VAL A 82 10.65 4.58 17.19
C VAL A 82 11.85 3.76 16.67
N LEU A 83 12.01 2.52 17.14
CA LEU A 83 13.13 1.67 16.71
C LEU A 83 13.07 1.39 15.21
N ALA A 84 11.91 1.05 14.68
CA ALA A 84 11.71 0.81 13.24
C ALA A 84 12.03 2.07 12.42
N GLN A 85 11.53 3.24 12.83
CA GLN A 85 11.77 4.49 12.11
C GLN A 85 13.24 4.93 12.18
N VAL A 86 13.92 4.74 13.31
CA VAL A 86 15.36 5.01 13.43
C VAL A 86 16.17 4.12 12.47
N LEU A 87 15.86 2.83 12.37
CA LEU A 87 16.53 1.94 11.43
C LEU A 87 16.33 2.38 9.97
N VAL A 88 15.12 2.82 9.60
CA VAL A 88 14.85 3.37 8.27
C VAL A 88 15.66 4.65 8.04
N ILE A 89 15.70 5.58 9.00
CA ILE A 89 16.48 6.83 8.92
C ILE A 89 17.96 6.51 8.71
N LEU A 90 18.52 5.56 9.46
CA LEU A 90 19.91 5.15 9.32
C LEU A 90 20.19 4.56 7.92
N SER A 91 19.27 3.79 7.38
CA SER A 91 19.39 3.22 6.03
C SER A 91 19.36 4.30 4.94
N LEU A 92 18.48 5.30 5.05
CA LEU A 92 18.45 6.42 4.11
C LEU A 92 19.69 7.31 4.25
N ALA A 93 20.11 7.58 5.48
CA ALA A 93 21.32 8.36 5.75
C ALA A 93 22.58 7.69 5.17
N TYR A 94 22.68 6.37 5.30
CA TYR A 94 23.75 5.59 4.68
C TYR A 94 23.81 5.82 3.16
N VAL A 95 22.66 5.66 2.49
CA VAL A 95 22.56 5.82 1.04
C VAL A 95 22.85 7.27 0.61
N PHE A 96 22.39 8.25 1.38
CA PHE A 96 22.65 9.66 1.10
C PHE A 96 24.15 10.00 1.16
N VAL A 97 24.88 9.42 2.13
CA VAL A 97 26.30 9.71 2.36
C VAL A 97 27.20 8.90 1.43
N PHE A 98 26.94 7.61 1.27
CA PHE A 98 27.82 6.67 0.57
C PHE A 98 27.35 6.33 -0.84
N GLY A 99 26.07 6.59 -1.18
CA GLY A 99 25.46 6.20 -2.46
C GLY A 99 25.13 4.71 -2.51
N LEU A 100 24.76 4.26 -3.71
CA LEU A 100 24.54 2.85 -4.06
C LEU A 100 25.32 2.58 -5.36
N SER A 101 26.13 1.54 -5.38
CA SER A 101 27.00 1.19 -6.49
C SER A 101 26.66 -0.16 -7.13
N SER A 102 25.81 -0.96 -6.50
CA SER A 102 25.49 -2.29 -6.95
C SER A 102 24.00 -2.63 -6.78
N LYS A 103 23.53 -3.58 -7.58
CA LYS A 103 22.18 -4.15 -7.45
C LYS A 103 21.93 -4.69 -6.05
N LEU A 104 22.91 -5.39 -5.47
CA LEU A 104 22.77 -5.96 -4.13
C LEU A 104 22.51 -4.88 -3.06
N GLU A 105 23.18 -3.73 -3.16
CA GLU A 105 22.96 -2.61 -2.22
C GLU A 105 21.55 -2.04 -2.34
N VAL A 106 21.00 -1.95 -3.57
CA VAL A 106 19.61 -1.54 -3.79
C VAL A 106 18.63 -2.57 -3.20
N GLU A 107 18.91 -3.86 -3.36
CA GLU A 107 18.09 -4.93 -2.79
C GLU A 107 18.12 -4.90 -1.25
N LEU A 108 19.30 -4.69 -0.65
CA LEU A 108 19.44 -4.55 0.81
C LEU A 108 18.71 -3.31 1.33
N LEU A 109 18.80 -2.19 0.60
CA LEU A 109 17.99 -1.02 0.91
C LEU A 109 16.50 -1.34 0.83
N GLY A 110 16.05 -2.03 -0.22
CA GLY A 110 14.67 -2.48 -0.36
C GLY A 110 14.18 -3.32 0.81
N LEU A 111 15.03 -4.22 1.33
CA LEU A 111 14.75 -4.98 2.55
C LEU A 111 14.59 -4.05 3.77
N ALA A 112 15.49 -3.08 3.95
CA ALA A 112 15.42 -2.13 5.06
C ALA A 112 14.18 -1.23 4.98
N LEU A 113 13.78 -0.78 3.78
CA LEU A 113 12.56 0.00 3.56
C LEU A 113 11.29 -0.77 3.93
N GLY A 114 11.34 -2.11 3.94
CA GLY A 114 10.23 -2.93 4.45
C GLY A 114 9.86 -2.65 5.89
N LEU A 115 10.79 -2.19 6.74
CA LEU A 115 10.47 -1.74 8.10
C LEU A 115 9.49 -0.55 8.06
N ALA A 116 9.67 0.37 7.12
CA ALA A 116 8.74 1.47 6.90
C ALA A 116 7.36 0.96 6.44
N GLY A 117 7.32 -0.04 5.54
CA GLY A 117 6.07 -0.69 5.09
C GLY A 117 5.32 -1.46 6.18
N ALA A 118 6.02 -1.86 7.23
CA ALA A 118 5.44 -2.52 8.39
C ALA A 118 4.85 -1.55 9.44
N SER A 119 5.04 -0.24 9.30
CA SER A 119 4.49 0.80 10.19
C SER A 119 2.98 0.70 10.39
N PHE A 120 2.25 0.19 9.41
CA PHE A 120 0.83 -0.14 9.49
C PHE A 120 0.49 -1.02 10.70
N ALA A 121 1.31 -2.04 10.97
CA ALA A 121 1.08 -2.98 12.07
C ALA A 121 1.34 -2.36 13.46
N VAL A 122 2.01 -1.22 13.52
CA VAL A 122 2.26 -0.45 14.75
C VAL A 122 1.23 0.67 14.90
N ALA A 123 1.07 1.52 13.89
CA ALA A 123 0.29 2.75 13.95
C ALA A 123 -1.20 2.51 14.17
N LEU A 124 -1.80 1.57 13.43
CA LEU A 124 -3.25 1.36 13.50
C LEU A 124 -3.70 0.78 14.83
N PRO A 125 -3.10 -0.30 15.37
CA PRO A 125 -3.44 -0.79 16.70
C PRO A 125 -3.15 0.23 17.80
N GLN A 126 -2.08 1.01 17.69
CA GLN A 126 -1.75 2.05 18.66
C GLN A 126 -2.86 3.10 18.75
N ALA A 127 -3.32 3.62 17.62
CA ALA A 127 -4.41 4.61 17.57
C ALA A 127 -5.72 4.01 18.06
N SER A 128 -6.07 2.82 17.60
CA SER A 128 -7.31 2.11 17.89
C SER A 128 -7.52 1.86 19.38
N ARG A 129 -6.49 1.45 20.11
CA ARG A 129 -6.55 1.10 21.56
C ARG A 129 -6.92 2.27 22.47
N TRP A 130 -6.82 3.51 22.01
CA TRP A 130 -7.19 4.70 22.79
C TRP A 130 -8.67 5.05 22.72
N TYR A 131 -9.42 4.51 21.77
CA TYR A 131 -10.79 4.93 21.50
C TYR A 131 -11.80 3.80 21.75
N PRO A 132 -13.00 4.13 22.24
CA PRO A 132 -14.06 3.15 22.48
C PRO A 132 -14.59 2.56 21.16
N PRO A 133 -15.26 1.39 21.21
CA PRO A 133 -15.70 0.64 20.03
C PRO A 133 -16.51 1.43 18.99
N HIS A 134 -17.35 2.37 19.44
CA HIS A 134 -18.20 3.16 18.54
C HIS A 134 -17.45 4.23 17.73
N TYR A 135 -16.16 4.50 18.03
CA TYR A 135 -15.29 5.38 17.25
C TYR A 135 -14.26 4.64 16.42
N GLN A 136 -14.20 3.30 16.50
CA GLN A 136 -13.16 2.51 15.83
C GLN A 136 -13.11 2.74 14.31
N GLY A 137 -14.24 2.81 13.62
CA GLY A 137 -14.31 3.05 12.18
C GLY A 137 -13.65 4.36 11.78
N ILE A 138 -13.93 5.46 12.53
CA ILE A 138 -13.34 6.77 12.27
C ILE A 138 -11.85 6.78 12.58
N VAL A 139 -11.44 6.21 13.71
CA VAL A 139 -10.04 6.15 14.15
C VAL A 139 -9.20 5.35 13.17
N MET A 140 -9.68 4.17 12.76
CA MET A 140 -9.01 3.33 11.77
C MET A 140 -9.01 3.99 10.38
N GLY A 141 -10.05 4.76 10.06
CA GLY A 141 -10.12 5.56 8.84
C GLY A 141 -9.06 6.66 8.81
N ILE A 142 -8.93 7.44 9.88
CA ILE A 142 -7.92 8.51 10.01
C ILE A 142 -6.52 7.91 10.01
N ALA A 143 -6.23 6.93 10.87
CA ALA A 143 -4.92 6.30 10.93
C ALA A 143 -4.57 5.59 9.60
N GLY A 144 -5.55 4.94 8.97
CA GLY A 144 -5.37 4.25 7.68
C GLY A 144 -5.24 5.18 6.47
N ALA A 145 -5.63 6.46 6.59
CA ALA A 145 -5.42 7.46 5.53
C ALA A 145 -3.95 7.83 5.35
N GLY A 146 -3.05 7.41 6.25
CA GLY A 146 -1.60 7.55 6.09
C GLY A 146 -1.01 6.82 4.87
N ASN A 147 -1.79 6.04 4.11
CA ASN A 147 -1.35 5.55 2.81
C ASN A 147 -1.38 6.63 1.70
N MET A 148 -1.79 7.87 2.01
CA MET A 148 -1.67 9.03 1.11
C MET A 148 -0.22 9.40 0.81
N GLY A 149 0.74 9.01 1.65
CA GLY A 149 2.18 9.20 1.42
C GLY A 149 2.65 8.72 0.04
N VAL A 150 2.02 7.67 -0.52
CA VAL A 150 2.33 7.20 -1.88
C VAL A 150 2.02 8.23 -2.97
N VAL A 151 1.02 9.08 -2.76
CA VAL A 151 0.66 10.14 -3.71
C VAL A 151 1.75 11.22 -3.70
N LEU A 152 2.16 11.64 -2.49
CA LEU A 152 3.24 12.62 -2.32
C LEU A 152 4.56 12.10 -2.91
N ASP A 153 4.88 10.84 -2.66
CA ASP A 153 6.06 10.17 -3.20
C ASP A 153 6.05 10.21 -4.74
N SER A 154 4.97 9.76 -5.36
CA SER A 154 4.85 9.72 -6.82
C SER A 154 4.93 11.10 -7.48
N MET A 155 4.52 12.17 -6.78
CA MET A 155 4.58 13.55 -7.30
C MET A 155 5.95 14.20 -7.08
N ILE A 156 6.55 14.02 -5.92
CA ILE A 156 7.71 14.80 -5.48
C ILE A 156 9.03 14.11 -5.86
N VAL A 157 9.11 12.81 -5.67
CA VAL A 157 10.35 12.05 -5.85
C VAL A 157 10.94 12.15 -7.25
N PRO A 158 10.16 11.99 -8.35
CA PRO A 158 10.71 12.13 -9.70
C PRO A 158 11.25 13.53 -9.98
N VAL A 159 10.57 14.58 -9.50
CA VAL A 159 11.00 15.97 -9.67
C VAL A 159 12.32 16.23 -8.95
N LEU A 160 12.45 15.76 -7.71
CA LEU A 160 13.70 15.89 -6.97
C LEU A 160 14.82 15.09 -7.62
N ALA A 161 14.53 13.87 -8.11
CA ALA A 161 15.51 13.03 -8.78
C ALA A 161 16.03 13.64 -10.09
N GLU A 162 15.17 14.33 -10.87
CA GLU A 162 15.60 15.03 -12.09
C GLU A 162 16.42 16.27 -11.79
N GLN A 163 16.09 17.02 -10.74
CA GLN A 163 16.75 18.30 -10.43
C GLN A 163 18.06 18.12 -9.66
N PHE A 164 18.09 17.20 -8.71
CA PHE A 164 19.21 17.06 -7.75
C PHE A 164 19.92 15.70 -7.83
N GLY A 165 19.46 14.81 -8.72
CA GLY A 165 19.93 13.42 -8.75
C GLY A 165 19.20 12.54 -7.74
N TRP A 166 19.05 11.26 -8.07
CA TRP A 166 18.27 10.31 -7.26
C TRP A 166 18.88 10.06 -5.88
N GLN A 167 20.20 10.17 -5.71
CA GLN A 167 20.87 10.02 -4.40
C GLN A 167 20.49 11.14 -3.43
N ALA A 168 20.32 12.37 -3.90
CA ALA A 168 19.92 13.51 -3.08
C ALA A 168 18.50 13.34 -2.51
N VAL A 169 17.63 12.58 -3.19
CA VAL A 169 16.26 12.32 -2.73
C VAL A 169 16.24 11.65 -1.36
N PHE A 170 17.19 10.74 -1.09
CA PHE A 170 17.30 10.10 0.21
C PHE A 170 17.56 11.12 1.34
N GLY A 171 18.40 12.12 1.06
CA GLY A 171 18.64 13.24 1.99
C GLY A 171 17.40 14.11 2.21
N PHE A 172 16.66 14.44 1.14
CA PHE A 172 15.42 15.21 1.26
C PHE A 172 14.35 14.48 2.07
N LEU A 173 14.23 13.16 1.91
CA LEU A 173 13.25 12.35 2.66
C LEU A 173 13.64 12.13 4.13
N LEU A 174 14.90 12.30 4.50
CA LEU A 174 15.29 12.32 5.92
C LEU A 174 14.61 13.46 6.69
N ILE A 175 14.36 14.60 6.06
CA ILE A 175 13.76 15.78 6.72
C ILE A 175 12.36 15.44 7.28
N PRO A 176 11.37 15.01 6.49
CA PRO A 176 10.06 14.67 7.03
C PRO A 176 10.12 13.47 7.99
N LEU A 177 11.00 12.48 7.77
CA LEU A 177 11.17 11.36 8.71
C LEU A 177 11.64 11.82 10.08
N LEU A 178 12.64 12.72 10.14
CA LEU A 178 13.15 13.25 11.40
C LEU A 178 12.11 14.12 12.10
N ILE A 179 11.40 14.99 11.38
CA ILE A 179 10.31 15.82 11.93
C ILE A 179 9.24 14.91 12.54
N VAL A 180 8.81 13.90 11.80
CA VAL A 180 7.76 12.98 12.26
C VAL A 180 8.26 12.11 13.41
N LEU A 181 9.53 11.68 13.42
CA LEU A 181 10.12 10.98 14.55
C LEU A 181 10.03 11.82 15.84
N VAL A 182 10.39 13.10 15.78
CA VAL A 182 10.30 14.01 16.93
C VAL A 182 8.84 14.16 17.39
N ILE A 183 7.91 14.39 16.47
CA ILE A 183 6.47 14.48 16.77
C ILE A 183 5.97 13.17 17.40
N TYR A 184 6.36 12.02 16.84
CA TYR A 184 5.94 10.72 17.33
C TYR A 184 6.50 10.42 18.73
N VAL A 185 7.77 10.72 18.98
CA VAL A 185 8.37 10.58 20.31
C VAL A 185 7.70 11.51 21.34
N ALA A 186 7.34 12.72 20.94
CA ALA A 186 6.71 13.69 21.85
C ALA A 186 5.23 13.35 22.14
N LEU A 187 4.46 12.99 21.13
CA LEU A 187 2.99 12.90 21.22
C LEU A 187 2.46 11.47 21.38
N ALA A 188 3.13 10.47 20.80
CA ALA A 188 2.65 9.10 20.87
C ALA A 188 2.75 8.54 22.29
N LYS A 189 1.69 7.84 22.69
CA LYS A 189 1.63 7.10 23.97
C LYS A 189 1.03 5.73 23.74
N ASP A 190 1.46 4.76 24.51
CA ASP A 190 0.81 3.46 24.57
C ASP A 190 -0.48 3.58 25.40
N ALA A 191 -1.55 2.95 24.97
CA ALA A 191 -2.81 2.95 25.68
C ALA A 191 -2.66 2.27 27.05
N PRO A 192 -3.34 2.79 28.12
CA PRO A 192 -3.33 2.17 29.41
C PRO A 192 -4.01 0.78 29.35
N GLY A 193 -3.49 -0.18 30.08
CA GLY A 193 -4.02 -1.53 30.18
C GLY A 193 -2.94 -2.63 30.20
N LYS A 194 -3.33 -3.84 30.59
CA LYS A 194 -2.41 -4.98 30.50
C LYS A 194 -2.19 -5.36 29.05
N ARG A 195 -0.93 -5.38 28.63
CA ARG A 195 -0.55 -5.94 27.33
C ARG A 195 -0.70 -7.45 27.43
N THR A 196 -1.48 -8.04 26.55
CA THR A 196 -1.53 -9.49 26.35
C THR A 196 -0.62 -9.81 25.17
N PRO A 197 0.61 -10.30 25.43
CA PRO A 197 1.53 -10.63 24.34
C PRO A 197 0.89 -11.70 23.47
N LEU A 198 0.83 -11.41 22.16
CA LEU A 198 0.39 -12.40 21.19
C LEU A 198 1.48 -13.47 21.08
N THR A 199 1.15 -14.69 21.43
CA THR A 199 2.05 -15.83 21.32
C THR A 199 1.95 -16.46 19.94
N PHE A 200 2.96 -17.20 19.52
CA PHE A 200 2.94 -17.97 18.28
C PHE A 200 1.68 -18.87 18.17
N ALA A 201 1.19 -19.37 19.29
CA ALA A 201 -0.04 -20.17 19.32
C ALA A 201 -1.27 -19.40 18.79
N HIS A 202 -1.37 -18.09 19.03
CA HIS A 202 -2.46 -17.28 18.50
C HIS A 202 -2.39 -17.16 16.96
N TYR A 203 -1.18 -17.01 16.40
CA TYR A 203 -0.99 -17.03 14.94
C TYR A 203 -1.39 -18.37 14.33
N VAL A 204 -0.96 -19.48 14.95
CA VAL A 204 -1.33 -20.83 14.50
C VAL A 204 -2.84 -21.05 14.59
N ALA A 205 -3.49 -20.59 15.66
CA ALA A 205 -4.94 -20.70 15.82
C ALA A 205 -5.70 -19.98 14.69
N VAL A 206 -5.29 -18.74 14.36
CA VAL A 206 -5.87 -17.96 13.27
C VAL A 206 -5.62 -18.64 11.91
N LEU A 207 -4.41 -19.14 11.66
CA LEU A 207 -4.07 -19.83 10.41
C LEU A 207 -4.79 -21.18 10.22
N ARG A 208 -5.29 -21.80 11.30
CA ARG A 208 -6.15 -23.00 11.21
C ARG A 208 -7.58 -22.67 10.79
N ASP A 209 -8.01 -21.42 10.91
CA ASP A 209 -9.33 -20.99 10.50
C ASP A 209 -9.37 -20.69 8.99
N VAL A 210 -10.26 -21.37 8.28
CA VAL A 210 -10.41 -21.20 6.81
C VAL A 210 -10.83 -19.79 6.43
N ASP A 211 -11.57 -19.08 7.29
CA ASP A 211 -12.01 -17.71 7.02
C ASP A 211 -10.81 -16.75 6.98
N SER A 212 -9.76 -17.00 7.75
CA SER A 212 -8.51 -16.23 7.70
C SER A 212 -7.87 -16.25 6.32
N TRP A 213 -7.84 -17.41 5.67
CA TRP A 213 -7.27 -17.56 4.31
C TRP A 213 -8.10 -16.81 3.26
N TRP A 214 -9.44 -16.80 3.40
CA TRP A 214 -10.29 -16.02 2.52
C TRP A 214 -10.05 -14.51 2.69
N PHE A 215 -9.94 -14.00 3.92
CA PHE A 215 -9.62 -12.60 4.14
C PHE A 215 -8.22 -12.24 3.65
N MET A 216 -7.23 -13.11 3.88
CA MET A 216 -5.87 -12.94 3.33
C MET A 216 -5.91 -12.90 1.79
N PHE A 217 -6.65 -13.78 1.16
CA PHE A 217 -6.77 -13.81 -0.30
C PHE A 217 -7.50 -12.56 -0.84
N PHE A 218 -8.61 -12.16 -0.27
CA PHE A 218 -9.31 -10.95 -0.71
C PHE A 218 -8.46 -9.68 -0.52
N TYR A 219 -7.70 -9.61 0.56
CA TYR A 219 -6.81 -8.47 0.81
C TYR A 219 -5.56 -8.51 -0.06
N SER A 220 -5.09 -9.68 -0.45
CA SER A 220 -4.01 -9.79 -1.44
C SER A 220 -4.42 -9.26 -2.82
N ILE A 221 -5.71 -9.37 -3.19
CA ILE A 221 -6.25 -8.75 -4.39
C ILE A 221 -6.38 -7.23 -4.21
N THR A 222 -7.05 -6.79 -3.13
CA THR A 222 -7.39 -5.37 -2.97
C THR A 222 -6.18 -4.52 -2.59
N PHE A 223 -5.52 -4.81 -1.50
CA PHE A 223 -4.35 -4.07 -1.06
C PHE A 223 -3.11 -4.41 -1.89
N GLY A 224 -2.94 -5.68 -2.24
CA GLY A 224 -1.86 -6.12 -3.11
C GLY A 224 -1.95 -5.44 -4.48
N GLY A 225 -3.12 -5.38 -5.08
CA GLY A 225 -3.36 -4.63 -6.31
C GLY A 225 -3.00 -3.15 -6.16
N PHE A 226 -3.47 -2.51 -5.08
CA PHE A 226 -3.20 -1.10 -4.81
C PHE A 226 -1.71 -0.80 -4.64
N VAL A 227 -1.01 -1.51 -3.75
CA VAL A 227 0.41 -1.24 -3.46
C VAL A 227 1.32 -1.69 -4.60
N GLY A 228 0.97 -2.81 -5.25
CA GLY A 228 1.72 -3.29 -6.41
C GLY A 228 1.65 -2.32 -7.58
N LEU A 229 0.45 -1.79 -7.90
CA LEU A 229 0.30 -0.73 -8.91
C LEU A 229 1.02 0.55 -8.49
N GLY A 230 0.87 1.00 -7.24
CA GLY A 230 1.54 2.21 -6.76
C GLY A 230 3.05 2.20 -7.01
N ASN A 231 3.69 1.04 -6.87
CA ASN A 231 5.12 0.87 -7.15
C ASN A 231 5.44 0.64 -8.64
N ALA A 232 4.58 -0.06 -9.38
CA ALA A 232 4.87 -0.48 -10.75
C ALA A 232 4.42 0.55 -11.81
N LEU A 233 3.42 1.41 -11.53
CA LEU A 233 2.88 2.34 -12.51
C LEU A 233 3.88 3.34 -13.08
N PRO A 234 4.83 3.92 -12.30
CA PRO A 234 5.84 4.79 -12.89
C PRO A 234 6.65 4.07 -13.98
N LEU A 235 7.04 2.80 -13.73
CA LEU A 235 7.73 1.97 -14.73
C LEU A 235 6.84 1.66 -15.93
N TYR A 236 5.57 1.29 -15.68
CA TYR A 236 4.61 0.99 -16.73
C TYR A 236 4.43 2.19 -17.66
N PHE A 237 4.13 3.38 -17.13
CA PHE A 237 3.91 4.57 -17.95
C PHE A 237 5.14 4.99 -18.74
N THR A 238 6.32 4.92 -18.12
CA THR A 238 7.58 5.25 -18.80
C THR A 238 7.90 4.29 -19.95
N HIS A 239 7.73 2.96 -19.73
CA HIS A 239 8.10 1.96 -20.74
C HIS A 239 7.04 1.76 -21.80
N TRP A 240 5.75 1.90 -21.46
CA TRP A 240 4.64 1.62 -22.38
C TRP A 240 4.16 2.86 -23.15
N TYR A 241 4.28 4.04 -22.54
CA TYR A 241 3.89 5.32 -23.18
C TYR A 241 5.06 6.24 -23.46
N HIS A 242 6.30 5.83 -23.17
CA HIS A 242 7.53 6.57 -23.42
C HIS A 242 7.54 7.99 -22.84
N VAL A 243 6.88 8.18 -21.70
CA VAL A 243 6.80 9.47 -21.01
C VAL A 243 7.97 9.67 -20.05
N SER A 244 8.26 10.92 -19.68
CA SER A 244 9.31 11.24 -18.70
C SER A 244 8.99 10.68 -17.32
N GLY A 245 10.01 10.53 -16.46
CA GLY A 245 9.83 10.04 -15.09
C GLY A 245 8.89 10.92 -14.27
N VAL A 246 8.94 12.25 -14.46
CA VAL A 246 8.02 13.20 -13.79
C VAL A 246 6.59 12.99 -14.27
N ALA A 247 6.36 12.91 -15.57
CA ALA A 247 5.03 12.65 -16.12
C ALA A 247 4.47 11.31 -15.65
N ALA A 248 5.27 10.25 -15.67
CA ALA A 248 4.90 8.92 -15.17
C ALA A 248 4.55 8.95 -13.66
N GLY A 249 5.32 9.69 -12.86
CA GLY A 249 5.04 9.90 -11.44
C GLY A 249 3.72 10.62 -11.20
N LEU A 250 3.43 11.69 -11.94
CA LEU A 250 2.16 12.42 -11.86
C LEU A 250 0.97 11.56 -12.27
N MET A 251 1.10 10.79 -13.36
CA MET A 251 0.07 9.83 -13.78
C MET A 251 -0.18 8.78 -12.71
N ALA A 252 0.88 8.21 -12.12
CA ALA A 252 0.78 7.27 -11.01
C ALA A 252 0.13 7.91 -9.78
N ALA A 253 0.49 9.16 -9.44
CA ALA A 253 -0.11 9.90 -8.32
C ALA A 253 -1.63 10.06 -8.47
N ILE A 254 -2.11 10.43 -9.66
CA ILE A 254 -3.55 10.53 -9.96
C ILE A 254 -4.25 9.19 -9.71
N VAL A 255 -3.64 8.11 -10.18
CA VAL A 255 -4.20 6.75 -10.04
C VAL A 255 -4.25 6.32 -8.58
N VAL A 256 -3.14 6.43 -7.85
CA VAL A 256 -3.06 5.93 -6.46
C VAL A 256 -3.84 6.83 -5.50
N PHE A 257 -4.04 8.12 -5.82
CA PHE A 257 -4.92 9.01 -5.07
C PHE A 257 -6.33 8.43 -4.95
N ALA A 258 -6.88 7.89 -6.03
CA ALA A 258 -8.20 7.25 -6.02
C ALA A 258 -8.26 6.11 -5.00
N GLY A 259 -7.27 5.21 -5.01
CA GLY A 259 -7.23 4.08 -4.08
C GLY A 259 -7.03 4.48 -2.62
N SER A 260 -6.28 5.54 -2.36
CA SER A 260 -6.03 6.04 -1.01
C SER A 260 -7.25 6.75 -0.43
N MET A 261 -7.82 7.70 -1.19
CA MET A 261 -8.87 8.61 -0.72
C MET A 261 -10.22 7.91 -0.54
N PHE A 262 -10.55 6.93 -1.41
CA PHE A 262 -11.86 6.29 -1.40
C PHE A 262 -11.96 5.02 -0.54
N ARG A 263 -10.91 4.67 0.20
CA ARG A 263 -10.94 3.56 1.17
C ARG A 263 -12.05 3.68 2.22
N PRO A 264 -12.28 4.84 2.87
CA PRO A 264 -13.37 5.00 3.82
C PRO A 264 -14.76 4.82 3.20
N LEU A 265 -14.93 5.22 1.94
CA LEU A 265 -16.18 5.05 1.21
C LEU A 265 -16.53 3.58 1.04
N GLY A 266 -15.53 2.74 0.75
CA GLY A 266 -15.72 1.28 0.64
C GLY A 266 -16.20 0.66 1.95
N GLY A 267 -15.61 1.04 3.09
CA GLY A 267 -16.07 0.62 4.42
C GLY A 267 -17.51 1.08 4.71
N TYR A 268 -17.82 2.34 4.43
CA TYR A 268 -19.18 2.87 4.59
C TYR A 268 -20.24 2.16 3.73
N MET A 269 -19.88 1.89 2.48
CA MET A 269 -20.78 1.09 1.59
C MET A 269 -20.95 -0.34 2.12
N ALA A 270 -19.87 -0.95 2.62
CA ALA A 270 -19.91 -2.28 3.21
C ALA A 270 -20.83 -2.34 4.45
N ASP A 271 -20.83 -1.31 5.29
CA ASP A 271 -21.73 -1.20 6.45
C ASP A 271 -23.21 -1.11 6.00
N ARG A 272 -23.49 -0.44 4.88
CA ARG A 272 -24.87 -0.26 4.39
C ARG A 272 -25.39 -1.40 3.53
N LEU A 273 -24.57 -1.90 2.60
CA LEU A 273 -24.97 -2.87 1.59
C LEU A 273 -24.57 -4.31 1.93
N GLY A 274 -23.65 -4.46 2.91
CA GLY A 274 -22.99 -5.72 3.26
C GLY A 274 -21.65 -5.88 2.54
N GLY A 275 -20.62 -6.23 3.32
CA GLY A 275 -19.24 -6.31 2.83
C GLY A 275 -19.05 -7.29 1.67
N ILE A 276 -19.72 -8.46 1.72
CA ILE A 276 -19.65 -9.45 0.62
C ILE A 276 -20.20 -8.86 -0.69
N ARG A 277 -21.35 -8.18 -0.65
CA ARG A 277 -21.96 -7.62 -1.86
C ARG A 277 -21.09 -6.52 -2.47
N VAL A 278 -20.52 -5.66 -1.63
CA VAL A 278 -19.62 -4.59 -2.08
C VAL A 278 -18.37 -5.19 -2.71
N LEU A 279 -17.72 -6.16 -2.06
CA LEU A 279 -16.55 -6.84 -2.64
C LEU A 279 -16.84 -7.53 -3.97
N GLN A 280 -18.05 -8.16 -4.12
CA GLN A 280 -18.45 -8.77 -5.38
C GLN A 280 -18.49 -7.75 -6.52
N MET A 281 -19.11 -6.58 -6.29
CA MET A 281 -19.16 -5.50 -7.28
C MET A 281 -17.75 -4.98 -7.62
N LEU A 282 -16.92 -4.74 -6.59
CA LEU A 282 -15.58 -4.21 -6.76
C LEU A 282 -14.65 -5.19 -7.50
N PHE A 283 -14.74 -6.49 -7.24
CA PHE A 283 -13.94 -7.50 -7.94
C PHE A 283 -14.29 -7.59 -9.43
N ILE A 284 -15.56 -7.41 -9.79
CA ILE A 284 -15.97 -7.31 -11.21
C ILE A 284 -15.29 -6.08 -11.85
N VAL A 285 -15.37 -4.92 -11.19
CA VAL A 285 -14.76 -3.68 -11.71
C VAL A 285 -13.25 -3.84 -11.87
N VAL A 286 -12.56 -4.35 -10.86
CA VAL A 286 -11.09 -4.56 -10.91
C VAL A 286 -10.70 -5.50 -12.03
N SER A 287 -11.41 -6.63 -12.19
CA SER A 287 -11.13 -7.59 -13.25
C SER A 287 -11.31 -6.96 -14.63
N LEU A 288 -12.39 -6.22 -14.84
CA LEU A 288 -12.66 -5.51 -16.10
C LEU A 288 -11.59 -4.46 -16.38
N CYS A 289 -11.13 -3.71 -15.36
CA CYS A 289 -10.07 -2.71 -15.52
C CYS A 289 -8.73 -3.36 -15.90
N TYR A 290 -8.33 -4.43 -15.22
CA TYR A 290 -7.09 -5.15 -15.57
C TYR A 290 -7.16 -5.76 -16.97
N LEU A 291 -8.31 -6.33 -17.33
CA LEU A 291 -8.53 -6.85 -18.66
C LEU A 291 -8.49 -5.73 -19.73
N ALA A 292 -9.13 -4.59 -19.46
CA ALA A 292 -9.10 -3.46 -20.38
C ALA A 292 -7.68 -2.93 -20.59
N VAL A 293 -6.88 -2.80 -19.51
CA VAL A 293 -5.49 -2.37 -19.61
C VAL A 293 -4.63 -3.36 -20.39
N SER A 294 -4.90 -4.68 -20.29
CA SER A 294 -4.14 -5.69 -21.04
C SER A 294 -4.26 -5.55 -22.57
N PHE A 295 -5.31 -4.88 -23.06
CA PHE A 295 -5.52 -4.57 -24.48
C PHE A 295 -5.16 -3.14 -24.86
N MET A 296 -4.64 -2.32 -23.93
CA MET A 296 -4.24 -0.95 -24.26
C MET A 296 -2.99 -0.98 -25.19
N PRO A 297 -3.05 -0.27 -26.31
CA PRO A 297 -1.92 -0.20 -27.22
C PRO A 297 -0.74 0.55 -26.60
N GLU A 298 0.44 0.24 -27.08
CA GLU A 298 1.65 0.99 -26.78
C GLU A 298 1.52 2.45 -27.27
N GLY A 299 2.10 3.37 -26.52
CA GLY A 299 2.11 4.77 -26.89
C GLY A 299 3.02 5.05 -28.09
N PRO A 300 2.77 6.12 -28.85
CA PRO A 300 3.64 6.51 -29.93
C PRO A 300 5.05 6.80 -29.41
N THR A 301 6.07 6.25 -30.07
CA THR A 301 7.46 6.59 -29.82
C THR A 301 7.70 8.02 -30.26
N ALA A 302 7.67 8.98 -29.34
CA ALA A 302 7.99 10.37 -29.63
C ALA A 302 9.49 10.49 -29.97
N PRO A 303 9.89 11.34 -30.93
CA PRO A 303 11.30 11.65 -31.14
C PRO A 303 11.91 12.14 -29.83
N ALA A 304 13.11 11.66 -29.50
CA ALA A 304 13.81 11.93 -28.24
C ALA A 304 13.90 13.43 -27.84
N ALA A 305 13.79 14.34 -28.83
CA ALA A 305 13.75 15.79 -28.62
C ALA A 305 12.46 16.30 -27.94
N GLN A 306 11.33 15.60 -28.06
CA GLN A 306 10.07 16.00 -27.40
C GLN A 306 9.96 15.48 -25.97
N SER A 307 10.57 14.34 -25.68
CA SER A 307 10.60 13.76 -24.33
C SER A 307 11.41 14.62 -23.33
N ALA A 308 12.39 15.37 -23.83
CA ALA A 308 13.26 16.23 -23.01
C ALA A 308 12.66 17.60 -22.66
N LYS A 309 11.57 18.03 -23.31
CA LYS A 309 10.98 19.36 -23.13
C LYS A 309 9.82 19.45 -22.15
N VAL A 310 9.39 18.32 -21.58
CA VAL A 310 8.31 18.31 -20.61
C VAL A 310 8.88 18.51 -19.19
N ALA A 311 9.67 19.57 -19.00
CA ALA A 311 9.95 20.11 -17.68
C ALA A 311 8.75 20.94 -17.22
N GLY A 312 8.15 20.60 -16.11
CA GLY A 312 6.98 21.30 -15.55
C GLY A 312 5.64 20.66 -15.90
N TRP A 313 4.58 21.45 -15.94
CA TRP A 313 3.18 21.04 -16.13
C TRP A 313 2.82 20.50 -17.53
N GLY A 314 3.79 20.20 -18.37
CA GLY A 314 3.60 19.64 -19.71
C GLY A 314 3.01 18.23 -19.77
N PHE A 315 2.66 17.63 -18.63
CA PHE A 315 1.92 16.35 -18.57
C PHE A 315 0.55 16.42 -19.28
N LEU A 316 0.01 17.61 -19.53
CA LEU A 316 -1.23 17.81 -20.30
C LEU A 316 -1.06 17.51 -21.79
N GLU A 317 0.17 17.49 -22.30
CA GLU A 317 0.50 17.18 -23.70
C GLU A 317 0.72 15.67 -23.96
N LEU A 318 0.42 14.82 -22.96
CA LEU A 318 0.54 13.38 -23.09
C LEU A 318 -0.41 12.81 -24.15
N PRO A 319 -0.02 11.71 -24.83
CA PRO A 319 -0.86 11.09 -25.83
C PRO A 319 -2.23 10.69 -25.26
N PRO A 320 -3.34 10.86 -26.00
CA PRO A 320 -4.69 10.52 -25.51
C PRO A 320 -4.83 9.09 -25.02
N VAL A 321 -4.09 8.14 -25.60
CA VAL A 321 -4.09 6.74 -25.18
C VAL A 321 -3.54 6.56 -23.75
N ALA A 322 -2.54 7.35 -23.35
CA ALA A 322 -2.01 7.33 -22.00
C ALA A 322 -3.04 7.82 -20.97
N TRP A 323 -3.81 8.87 -21.32
CA TRP A 323 -4.93 9.34 -20.49
C TRP A 323 -6.05 8.30 -20.39
N GLY A 324 -6.30 7.53 -21.45
CA GLY A 324 -7.21 6.38 -21.42
C GLY A 324 -6.78 5.34 -20.39
N ALA A 325 -5.48 4.99 -20.36
CA ALA A 325 -4.94 4.08 -19.36
C ALA A 325 -5.03 4.65 -17.94
N VAL A 326 -4.70 5.94 -17.73
CA VAL A 326 -4.87 6.60 -16.42
C VAL A 326 -6.31 6.51 -15.95
N ALA A 327 -7.30 6.76 -16.80
CA ALA A 327 -8.71 6.67 -16.46
C ALA A 327 -9.13 5.25 -16.04
N ILE A 328 -8.69 4.23 -16.78
CA ILE A 328 -8.97 2.83 -16.44
C ILE A 328 -8.31 2.46 -15.10
N PHE A 329 -7.02 2.79 -14.93
CA PHE A 329 -6.33 2.52 -13.67
C PHE A 329 -6.93 3.32 -12.50
N PHE A 330 -7.38 4.56 -12.71
CA PHE A 330 -8.07 5.35 -11.69
C PHE A 330 -9.31 4.62 -11.17
N VAL A 331 -10.16 4.12 -12.05
CA VAL A 331 -11.35 3.34 -11.69
C VAL A 331 -10.95 2.03 -11.01
N GLY A 332 -9.94 1.33 -11.52
CA GLY A 332 -9.44 0.09 -10.95
C GLY A 332 -8.88 0.28 -9.54
N THR A 333 -8.03 1.29 -9.32
CA THR A 333 -7.45 1.56 -8.00
C THR A 333 -8.45 2.14 -7.01
N LEU A 334 -9.43 2.94 -7.47
CA LEU A 334 -10.59 3.34 -6.67
C LEU A 334 -11.32 2.10 -6.13
N ALA A 335 -11.60 1.14 -7.01
CA ALA A 335 -12.26 -0.12 -6.61
C ALA A 335 -11.38 -0.94 -5.65
N LEU A 336 -10.06 -1.00 -5.87
CA LEU A 336 -9.11 -1.67 -4.96
C LEU A 336 -9.11 -1.00 -3.58
N GLY A 337 -9.04 0.34 -3.54
CA GLY A 337 -9.07 1.11 -2.30
C GLY A 337 -10.38 0.92 -1.52
N MET A 338 -11.53 0.98 -2.19
CA MET A 338 -12.82 0.67 -1.58
C MET A 338 -12.88 -0.78 -1.10
N GLY A 339 -12.27 -1.72 -1.84
CA GLY A 339 -12.13 -3.12 -1.44
C GLY A 339 -11.36 -3.29 -0.14
N ASN A 340 -10.28 -2.52 0.06
CA ASN A 340 -9.53 -2.50 1.32
C ASN A 340 -10.42 -2.14 2.51
N GLY A 341 -11.26 -1.13 2.38
CA GLY A 341 -12.24 -0.75 3.40
C GLY A 341 -13.27 -1.84 3.66
N SER A 342 -13.75 -2.49 2.61
CA SER A 342 -14.77 -3.54 2.70
C SER A 342 -14.24 -4.83 3.35
N VAL A 343 -12.99 -5.22 3.10
CA VAL A 343 -12.36 -6.37 3.78
C VAL A 343 -12.23 -6.07 5.28
N PHE A 344 -11.73 -4.89 5.64
CA PHE A 344 -11.58 -4.51 7.05
C PHE A 344 -12.89 -4.16 7.76
N GLN A 345 -14.00 -4.05 7.06
CA GLN A 345 -15.33 -4.05 7.65
C GLN A 345 -15.73 -5.46 8.11
N LEU A 346 -15.41 -6.50 7.34
CA LEU A 346 -15.77 -7.90 7.64
C LEU A 346 -14.86 -8.55 8.68
N VAL A 347 -13.55 -8.26 8.67
CA VAL A 347 -12.56 -8.89 9.55
C VAL A 347 -12.91 -8.75 11.04
N PRO A 348 -13.24 -7.58 11.59
CA PRO A 348 -13.60 -7.44 13.01
C PRO A 348 -14.91 -8.14 13.38
N LEU A 349 -15.82 -8.33 12.43
CA LEU A 349 -17.07 -9.05 12.67
C LEU A 349 -16.83 -10.54 12.94
N ARG A 350 -15.81 -11.11 12.30
CA ARG A 350 -15.44 -12.52 12.44
C ARG A 350 -14.45 -12.76 13.57
N PHE A 351 -13.43 -11.91 13.70
CA PHE A 351 -12.28 -12.11 14.58
C PHE A 351 -12.16 -11.00 15.62
N ARG A 352 -13.15 -10.87 16.52
CA ARG A 352 -13.16 -9.79 17.52
C ARG A 352 -12.03 -9.90 18.53
N GLN A 353 -11.72 -11.12 18.96
CA GLN A 353 -10.70 -11.37 20.00
C GLN A 353 -9.29 -11.38 19.43
N GLU A 354 -9.12 -11.89 18.21
CA GLU A 354 -7.84 -12.07 17.53
C GLU A 354 -7.54 -10.94 16.52
N ILE A 355 -8.22 -9.79 16.62
CA ILE A 355 -8.17 -8.72 15.61
C ILE A 355 -6.74 -8.27 15.30
N GLY A 356 -5.85 -8.22 16.27
CA GLY A 356 -4.45 -7.81 16.08
C GLY A 356 -3.67 -8.81 15.21
N VAL A 357 -3.79 -10.11 15.52
CA VAL A 357 -3.13 -11.18 14.75
C VAL A 357 -3.66 -11.23 13.33
N VAL A 358 -5.00 -11.22 13.19
CA VAL A 358 -5.63 -11.29 11.86
C VAL A 358 -5.30 -10.08 11.01
N THR A 359 -5.29 -8.88 11.59
CA THR A 359 -4.88 -7.65 10.88
C THR A 359 -3.44 -7.75 10.37
N GLY A 360 -2.53 -8.29 11.19
CA GLY A 360 -1.13 -8.52 10.80
C GLY A 360 -1.01 -9.52 9.64
N LEU A 361 -1.67 -10.67 9.75
CA LEU A 361 -1.64 -11.73 8.73
C LEU A 361 -2.32 -11.30 7.42
N VAL A 362 -3.49 -10.67 7.50
CA VAL A 362 -4.20 -10.12 6.33
C VAL A 362 -3.37 -9.01 5.68
N GLY A 363 -2.75 -8.14 6.49
CA GLY A 363 -1.84 -7.11 6.00
C GLY A 363 -0.59 -7.67 5.33
N CYS A 364 -0.02 -8.76 5.86
CA CYS A 364 1.09 -9.50 5.25
C CYS A 364 0.68 -10.06 3.88
N ALA A 365 -0.45 -10.76 3.81
CA ALA A 365 -0.96 -11.33 2.56
C ALA A 365 -1.21 -10.25 1.49
N GLY A 366 -1.69 -9.07 1.90
CA GLY A 366 -1.82 -7.93 1.01
C GLY A 366 -0.48 -7.49 0.40
N GLY A 367 0.58 -7.41 1.19
CA GLY A 367 1.91 -7.10 0.67
C GLY A 367 2.45 -8.19 -0.26
N VAL A 368 2.25 -9.47 0.09
CA VAL A 368 2.60 -10.61 -0.79
C VAL A 368 1.88 -10.49 -2.15
N GLY A 369 0.59 -10.14 -2.17
CA GLY A 369 -0.15 -9.88 -3.41
C GLY A 369 0.48 -8.78 -4.27
N GLY A 370 0.92 -7.68 -3.64
CA GLY A 370 1.61 -6.58 -4.33
C GLY A 370 2.98 -6.97 -4.89
N PHE A 371 3.74 -7.78 -4.15
CA PHE A 371 4.99 -8.35 -4.65
C PHE A 371 4.76 -9.16 -5.92
N PHE A 372 3.77 -10.07 -5.91
CA PHE A 372 3.47 -10.88 -7.08
C PHE A 372 3.00 -10.04 -8.27
N LEU A 373 2.24 -8.95 -8.04
CA LEU A 373 1.83 -8.05 -9.12
C LEU A 373 3.07 -7.45 -9.81
N ALA A 374 3.96 -6.84 -9.07
CA ALA A 374 5.15 -6.21 -9.62
C ALA A 374 6.05 -7.25 -10.36
N LYS A 375 6.27 -8.42 -9.75
CA LYS A 375 7.06 -9.50 -10.37
C LYS A 375 6.41 -10.05 -11.65
N THR A 376 5.10 -10.21 -11.67
CA THR A 376 4.38 -10.72 -12.85
C THR A 376 4.42 -9.72 -14.00
N LEU A 377 4.38 -8.42 -13.73
CA LEU A 377 4.57 -7.39 -14.77
C LEU A 377 5.99 -7.43 -15.34
N GLY A 378 7.02 -7.61 -14.52
CA GLY A 378 8.40 -7.81 -14.97
C GLY A 378 8.54 -9.05 -15.84
N LEU A 379 7.99 -10.18 -15.40
CA LEU A 379 7.99 -11.44 -16.17
C LEU A 379 7.21 -11.31 -17.50
N SER A 380 6.09 -10.59 -17.49
CA SER A 380 5.33 -10.29 -18.71
C SER A 380 6.19 -9.53 -19.72
N TRP A 381 6.98 -8.57 -19.25
CA TRP A 381 7.91 -7.82 -20.09
C TRP A 381 9.03 -8.72 -20.66
N GLU A 382 9.61 -9.58 -19.84
CA GLU A 382 10.65 -10.53 -20.24
C GLU A 382 10.17 -11.48 -21.35
N ILE A 383 8.92 -12.00 -21.23
CA ILE A 383 8.38 -13.01 -22.17
C ILE A 383 7.91 -12.38 -23.50
N GLN A 384 7.25 -11.23 -23.47
CA GLN A 384 6.56 -10.69 -24.66
C GLN A 384 6.84 -9.20 -24.93
N HIS A 385 7.81 -8.60 -24.23
CA HIS A 385 8.10 -7.16 -24.28
C HIS A 385 6.87 -6.27 -24.12
N GLY A 386 5.94 -6.69 -23.26
CA GLY A 386 4.70 -6.00 -22.99
C GLY A 386 4.07 -6.40 -21.65
N PHE A 387 2.98 -5.74 -21.29
CA PHE A 387 2.33 -5.92 -19.99
C PHE A 387 1.01 -6.71 -20.06
N ALA A 388 0.57 -7.08 -21.25
CA ALA A 388 -0.73 -7.71 -21.47
C ALA A 388 -0.89 -9.03 -20.70
N LEU A 389 0.12 -9.92 -20.71
CA LEU A 389 0.11 -11.18 -19.97
C LEU A 389 -0.02 -10.92 -18.47
N GLY A 390 0.77 -10.00 -17.92
CA GLY A 390 0.76 -9.68 -16.49
C GLY A 390 -0.62 -9.19 -16.02
N PHE A 391 -1.21 -8.23 -16.72
CA PHE A 391 -2.54 -7.73 -16.37
C PHE A 391 -3.64 -8.75 -16.62
N SER A 392 -3.53 -9.61 -17.65
CA SER A 392 -4.49 -10.71 -17.88
C SER A 392 -4.48 -11.72 -16.73
N VAL A 393 -3.30 -12.11 -16.25
CA VAL A 393 -3.16 -12.98 -15.06
C VAL A 393 -3.80 -12.32 -13.83
N PHE A 394 -3.53 -11.01 -13.61
CA PHE A 394 -4.12 -10.30 -12.48
C PHE A 394 -5.62 -10.02 -12.65
N ALA A 395 -6.17 -10.02 -13.85
CA ALA A 395 -7.61 -9.97 -14.07
C ALA A 395 -8.34 -11.25 -13.60
N LEU A 396 -7.66 -12.40 -13.60
CA LEU A 396 -8.23 -13.66 -13.11
C LEU A 396 -8.35 -13.71 -11.58
N LEU A 397 -7.47 -13.05 -10.83
CA LEU A 397 -7.49 -13.10 -9.37
C LEU A 397 -8.78 -12.54 -8.76
N PRO A 398 -9.31 -11.36 -9.16
CA PRO A 398 -10.61 -10.89 -8.68
C PRO A 398 -11.78 -11.80 -9.11
N LEU A 399 -11.70 -12.48 -10.26
CA LEU A 399 -12.70 -13.47 -10.67
C LEU A 399 -12.68 -14.69 -9.74
N LEU A 400 -11.50 -15.18 -9.38
CA LEU A 400 -11.35 -16.22 -8.36
C LEU A 400 -11.83 -15.75 -6.98
N GLY A 401 -11.58 -14.48 -6.64
CA GLY A 401 -12.11 -13.84 -5.44
C GLY A 401 -13.63 -13.78 -5.46
N LEU A 402 -14.23 -13.44 -6.59
CA LEU A 402 -15.69 -13.44 -6.80
C LEU A 402 -16.30 -14.84 -6.62
N ALA A 403 -15.69 -15.85 -7.21
CA ALA A 403 -16.09 -17.24 -7.03
C ALA A 403 -15.98 -17.66 -5.55
N GLY A 404 -14.89 -17.30 -4.87
CA GLY A 404 -14.71 -17.52 -3.44
C GLY A 404 -15.79 -16.85 -2.59
N LEU A 405 -16.15 -15.60 -2.89
CA LEU A 405 -17.23 -14.89 -2.19
C LEU A 405 -18.60 -15.56 -2.40
N ILE A 406 -18.89 -16.08 -3.59
CA ILE A 406 -20.11 -16.84 -3.84
C ILE A 406 -20.13 -18.11 -2.98
N PHE A 407 -18.98 -18.81 -2.90
CA PHE A 407 -18.82 -20.03 -2.12
C PHE A 407 -19.02 -19.81 -0.61
N VAL A 408 -18.37 -18.77 -0.04
CA VAL A 408 -18.40 -18.51 1.42
C VAL A 408 -19.66 -17.77 1.87
N LYS A 409 -20.36 -17.06 0.99
CA LYS A 409 -21.47 -16.16 1.30
C LYS A 409 -22.54 -16.80 2.18
N ARG A 410 -23.00 -18.02 1.82
CA ARG A 410 -24.04 -18.72 2.58
C ARG A 410 -23.55 -19.03 3.97
N ARG A 411 -22.35 -19.64 4.10
CA ARG A 411 -21.74 -19.99 5.38
C ARG A 411 -21.57 -18.77 6.27
N TRP A 412 -20.97 -17.70 5.77
CA TRP A 412 -20.72 -16.50 6.55
C TRP A 412 -21.99 -15.84 7.06
N ARG A 413 -23.05 -15.78 6.25
CA ARG A 413 -24.33 -15.21 6.65
C ARG A 413 -25.09 -16.04 7.68
N THR A 414 -24.95 -17.36 7.67
CA THR A 414 -25.66 -18.26 8.60
C THR A 414 -24.88 -18.56 9.87
N THR A 415 -23.59 -18.24 9.91
CA THR A 415 -22.73 -18.40 11.08
C THR A 415 -22.54 -17.08 11.81
N TRP A 416 -21.34 -16.54 11.77
CA TRP A 416 -20.96 -15.34 12.50
C TRP A 416 -21.68 -14.06 12.00
N GLY A 417 -22.09 -13.99 10.76
CA GLY A 417 -22.86 -12.88 10.22
C GLY A 417 -24.25 -12.77 10.84
N ALA A 418 -24.90 -13.90 11.18
CA ALA A 418 -26.18 -13.89 11.87
C ALA A 418 -26.07 -13.37 13.32
N VAL A 419 -24.93 -13.63 13.97
CA VAL A 419 -24.69 -13.25 15.37
C VAL A 419 -24.22 -11.79 15.49
N SER A 420 -23.55 -11.26 14.46
CA SER A 420 -22.94 -9.92 14.52
C SER A 420 -23.97 -8.78 14.50
N GLY A 421 -25.19 -9.01 14.05
CA GLY A 421 -26.22 -7.97 13.84
C GLY A 421 -25.86 -6.97 12.72
N ALA A 422 -24.70 -7.14 12.08
CA ALA A 422 -24.23 -6.30 11.00
C ALA A 422 -24.55 -6.92 9.62
N ARG A 423 -24.54 -6.10 8.59
CA ARG A 423 -24.73 -6.57 7.21
C ARG A 423 -23.44 -7.21 6.68
N VAL A 424 -23.51 -8.50 6.41
CA VAL A 424 -22.41 -9.29 5.85
C VAL A 424 -22.59 -9.55 4.35
#